data_7ba59a687c9adb9e6b1da5184f45d2d0
#
_entry.id   7ba59a687c9adb9e6b1da5184f45d2d0
#
_cell.length_a   1.000
_cell.length_b   1.000
_cell.length_c   1.000
_cell.angle_alpha   90.00
_cell.angle_beta   90.00
_cell.angle_gamma   90.00
#
_symmetry.space_group_name_H-M   'P 1'
#
loop_
_entity.id
_entity.type
_entity.pdbx_description
1 polymer ?
#
loop_
_entity_poly.entity_id
_entity_poly.type
_entity_poly.pdbx_seq_one_letter_code
_entity_poly.pdbx_strand_id
1 'polypeptide(L)'
;TEEGKAYNEEYVSGARARGTATDTYLDPRKYLTATSIIRYTMSSNDEYVLINNVAITKNRNPESSSTGGYLYGIGTPTARIVCVGLAKNNRGYEQVVDSQSVPWGTIGVSTPSWWTPVMCGSYSDQYRGLVQYSFNLIYSDGTVSCAFTHGLAK
;
A
#
# COMPACT_ATOMS: atom_id res chain seq x y z
N THR A 1 -8.14 -3.28 -12.60
CA THR A 1 -7.27 -4.06 -13.47
C THR A 1 -7.91 -5.40 -13.80
N GLU A 2 -7.46 -6.03 -14.84
CA GLU A 2 -7.94 -7.37 -15.20
C GLU A 2 -7.65 -8.37 -14.08
N GLU A 3 -6.53 -8.23 -13.42
CA GLU A 3 -6.19 -9.07 -12.28
C GLU A 3 -7.14 -8.87 -11.12
N GLY A 4 -7.47 -7.64 -10.80
CA GLY A 4 -8.42 -7.34 -9.76
C GLY A 4 -9.81 -7.86 -10.09
N LYS A 5 -10.21 -7.81 -11.35
CA LYS A 5 -11.47 -8.34 -11.81
C LYS A 5 -11.51 -9.86 -11.68
N ALA A 6 -10.49 -10.56 -12.16
CA ALA A 6 -10.40 -12.00 -12.02
C ALA A 6 -10.40 -12.42 -10.56
N TYR A 7 -9.73 -11.66 -9.74
CA TYR A 7 -9.68 -11.89 -8.31
C TYR A 7 -11.04 -11.76 -7.66
N ASN A 8 -11.80 -10.74 -8.05
CA ASN A 8 -13.14 -10.54 -7.54
C ASN A 8 -14.07 -11.68 -7.92
N GLU A 9 -13.95 -12.19 -9.13
CA GLU A 9 -14.74 -13.34 -9.57
C GLU A 9 -14.40 -14.59 -8.78
N GLU A 10 -13.12 -14.83 -8.56
CA GLU A 10 -12.67 -15.94 -7.74
C GLU A 10 -13.15 -15.80 -6.29
N TYR A 11 -13.10 -14.59 -5.76
CA TYR A 11 -13.58 -14.31 -4.43
C TYR A 11 -15.05 -14.70 -4.26
N VAL A 12 -15.90 -14.33 -5.21
CA VAL A 12 -17.33 -14.66 -5.16
C VAL A 12 -17.56 -16.16 -5.16
N SER A 13 -16.76 -16.90 -5.91
CA SER A 13 -16.93 -18.37 -6.01
C SER A 13 -16.19 -19.11 -4.91
N GLY A 14 -15.15 -18.54 -4.34
CA GLY A 14 -14.22 -19.24 -3.46
C GLY A 14 -14.40 -19.03 -1.98
N ALA A 15 -15.44 -18.35 -1.53
CA ALA A 15 -15.71 -18.07 -0.11
C ALA A 15 -14.55 -17.35 0.59
N ARG A 16 -13.82 -16.50 -0.14
CA ARG A 16 -12.78 -15.65 0.41
C ARG A 16 -13.31 -14.26 0.69
N ALA A 17 -12.79 -13.62 1.74
CA ALA A 17 -13.10 -12.24 2.04
C ALA A 17 -12.11 -11.33 1.32
N ARG A 18 -12.61 -10.29 0.70
CA ARG A 18 -11.78 -9.21 0.18
C ARG A 18 -11.99 -7.98 1.04
N GLY A 19 -10.97 -7.15 1.11
CA GLY A 19 -11.03 -5.97 1.95
C GLY A 19 -10.24 -4.83 1.38
N THR A 20 -10.45 -3.70 2.01
CA THR A 20 -9.72 -2.48 1.73
C THR A 20 -9.27 -1.91 3.07
N ALA A 21 -7.98 -1.68 3.19
CA ALA A 21 -7.40 -1.06 4.38
C ALA A 21 -6.85 0.30 3.99
N THR A 22 -7.06 1.28 4.84
CA THR A 22 -6.57 2.64 4.62
C THR A 22 -5.73 3.10 5.79
N ASP A 23 -4.73 3.92 5.50
CA ASP A 23 -3.92 4.58 6.51
C ASP A 23 -3.51 5.94 5.99
N THR A 24 -3.33 6.89 6.89
CA THR A 24 -2.99 8.26 6.52
C THR A 24 -1.63 8.66 7.05
N TYR A 25 -1.00 9.55 6.32
CA TYR A 25 0.27 10.13 6.69
C TYR A 25 0.19 11.65 6.52
N LEU A 26 0.57 12.38 7.57
CA LEU A 26 0.64 13.83 7.53
C LEU A 26 2.11 14.23 7.42
N ASP A 27 2.45 15.04 6.43
CA ASP A 27 3.83 15.47 6.26
C ASP A 27 4.28 16.36 7.46
N PRO A 28 5.60 16.46 7.69
CA PRO A 28 6.10 17.19 8.86
C PRO A 28 5.68 18.66 8.93
N ARG A 29 5.43 19.28 7.79
CA ARG A 29 4.99 20.67 7.74
C ARG A 29 3.47 20.83 7.64
N LYS A 30 2.73 19.71 7.64
CA LYS A 30 1.26 19.65 7.64
C LYS A 30 0.58 20.25 6.42
N TYR A 31 1.30 20.33 5.30
CA TYR A 31 0.72 20.81 4.04
C TYR A 31 -0.01 19.74 3.26
N LEU A 32 0.31 18.47 3.52
CA LEU A 32 -0.20 17.36 2.73
C LEU A 32 -0.59 16.22 3.62
N THR A 33 -1.77 15.67 3.36
CA THR A 33 -2.19 14.38 3.91
C THR A 33 -2.21 13.36 2.78
N ALA A 34 -1.44 12.29 2.93
CA ALA A 34 -1.47 11.17 2.01
C ALA A 34 -2.31 10.05 2.61
N THR A 35 -3.11 9.39 1.78
CA THR A 35 -3.91 8.25 2.21
C THR A 35 -3.52 7.04 1.37
N SER A 36 -3.00 6.02 2.04
CA SER A 36 -2.66 4.74 1.43
C SER A 36 -3.87 3.81 1.47
N ILE A 37 -4.10 3.12 0.37
CA ILE A 37 -5.19 2.17 0.21
C ILE A 37 -4.57 0.84 -0.19
N ILE A 38 -4.80 -0.20 0.62
CA ILE A 38 -4.42 -1.57 0.25
C ILE A 38 -5.68 -2.35 -0.02
N ARG A 39 -5.78 -2.90 -1.22
CA ARG A 39 -6.86 -3.81 -1.60
C ARG A 39 -6.32 -5.22 -1.56
N TYR A 40 -6.98 -6.07 -0.80
CA TYR A 40 -6.49 -7.42 -0.52
C TYR A 40 -7.60 -8.43 -0.52
N THR A 41 -7.23 -9.70 -0.63
CA THR A 41 -8.13 -10.83 -0.39
C THR A 41 -7.59 -11.66 0.75
N MET A 42 -8.49 -12.30 1.47
CA MET A 42 -8.18 -13.09 2.64
C MET A 42 -8.99 -14.37 2.61
N SER A 43 -8.42 -15.48 3.06
CA SER A 43 -9.15 -16.72 3.16
C SER A 43 -10.26 -16.60 4.22
N SER A 44 -11.26 -17.49 4.16
CA SER A 44 -12.42 -17.44 5.04
C SER A 44 -12.08 -17.58 6.52
N ASN A 45 -10.95 -18.17 6.85
CA ASN A 45 -10.47 -18.32 8.23
C ASN A 45 -9.37 -17.33 8.60
N ASP A 46 -9.18 -16.31 7.79
CA ASP A 46 -8.17 -15.25 7.97
C ASP A 46 -6.72 -15.74 8.03
N GLU A 47 -6.43 -16.91 7.49
CA GLU A 47 -5.08 -17.46 7.52
C GLU A 47 -4.21 -16.97 6.38
N TYR A 48 -4.77 -16.87 5.19
CA TYR A 48 -4.00 -16.54 3.98
C TYR A 48 -4.44 -15.19 3.44
N VAL A 49 -3.48 -14.34 3.12
CA VAL A 49 -3.74 -13.01 2.59
C VAL A 49 -2.93 -12.77 1.32
N LEU A 50 -3.52 -12.02 0.42
CA LEU A 50 -2.84 -11.54 -0.78
C LEU A 50 -3.16 -10.08 -0.99
N ILE A 51 -2.12 -9.26 -1.12
CA ILE A 51 -2.28 -7.87 -1.53
C ILE A 51 -2.46 -7.85 -3.05
N ASN A 52 -3.57 -7.30 -3.51
CA ASN A 52 -3.90 -7.24 -4.93
C ASN A 52 -3.49 -5.94 -5.59
N ASN A 53 -3.66 -4.84 -4.86
CA ASN A 53 -3.50 -3.51 -5.42
C ASN A 53 -3.17 -2.54 -4.30
N VAL A 54 -2.31 -1.58 -4.59
CA VAL A 54 -2.02 -0.48 -3.68
C VAL A 54 -2.23 0.83 -4.40
N ALA A 55 -2.83 1.79 -3.72
CA ALA A 55 -3.08 3.12 -4.24
C ALA A 55 -2.76 4.14 -3.16
N ILE A 56 -2.47 5.35 -3.58
CA ILE A 56 -2.19 6.45 -2.66
C ILE A 56 -2.81 7.73 -3.22
N THR A 57 -3.54 8.42 -2.37
CA THR A 57 -4.15 9.70 -2.71
C THR A 57 -3.55 10.81 -1.86
N LYS A 58 -3.77 12.04 -2.28
CA LYS A 58 -3.25 13.19 -1.56
C LYS A 58 -4.32 14.27 -1.43
N ASN A 59 -4.25 14.98 -0.31
CA ASN A 59 -5.00 16.20 -0.08
C ASN A 59 -4.06 17.28 0.43
N ARG A 60 -4.11 18.44 -0.19
CA ARG A 60 -3.39 19.59 0.34
C ARG A 60 -4.22 20.20 1.46
N ASN A 61 -3.54 20.49 2.56
CA ASN A 61 -4.19 21.09 3.73
C ASN A 61 -4.07 22.62 3.59
N PRO A 62 -5.19 23.33 3.43
CA PRO A 62 -5.13 24.77 3.18
C PRO A 62 -4.65 25.59 4.39
N GLU A 63 -4.72 25.03 5.58
CA GLU A 63 -4.42 25.73 6.82
C GLU A 63 -3.04 25.44 7.38
N SER A 64 -2.12 25.01 6.57
CA SER A 64 -0.79 24.77 7.09
C SER A 64 -0.17 26.08 7.55
N SER A 65 0.22 26.11 8.77
CA SER A 65 0.82 27.29 9.41
C SER A 65 2.33 27.18 9.42
N SER A 66 2.90 26.57 8.43
CA SER A 66 4.33 26.35 8.41
C SER A 66 5.10 27.66 8.45
N THR A 67 6.15 27.67 9.26
CA THR A 67 7.11 28.77 9.28
C THR A 67 8.15 28.67 8.17
N GLY A 68 8.22 27.54 7.48
CA GLY A 68 9.06 27.36 6.31
C GLY A 68 8.35 27.81 5.04
N GLY A 69 8.91 27.49 3.92
CA GLY A 69 8.30 27.82 2.65
C GLY A 69 6.96 27.12 2.41
N TYR A 70 6.28 27.51 1.38
CA TYR A 70 5.03 26.86 0.99
C TYR A 70 5.30 25.74 -0.02
N LEU A 71 4.37 24.79 -0.08
CA LEU A 71 4.45 23.63 -0.94
C LEU A 71 4.00 23.97 -2.36
N TYR A 72 4.84 23.73 -3.36
CA TYR A 72 4.42 23.88 -4.74
C TYR A 72 4.79 22.73 -5.68
N GLY A 73 5.40 21.68 -5.16
CA GLY A 73 5.66 20.49 -5.96
C GLY A 73 5.49 19.23 -5.13
N ILE A 74 4.88 18.21 -5.74
CA ILE A 74 4.65 16.93 -5.07
C ILE A 74 5.13 15.83 -6.02
N GLY A 75 6.17 15.11 -5.60
CA GLY A 75 6.73 14.06 -6.43
C GLY A 75 5.83 12.82 -6.46
N THR A 76 6.01 12.01 -7.50
CA THR A 76 5.28 10.74 -7.62
C THR A 76 5.83 9.75 -6.60
N PRO A 77 4.96 9.08 -5.83
CA PRO A 77 5.42 8.10 -4.86
C PRO A 77 6.05 6.87 -5.49
N THR A 78 7.01 6.32 -4.77
CA THR A 78 7.59 5.00 -5.05
C THR A 78 7.20 4.08 -3.92
N ALA A 79 6.81 2.87 -4.25
CA ALA A 79 6.34 1.90 -3.28
C ALA A 79 7.19 0.64 -3.28
N ARG A 80 7.38 0.07 -2.09
CA ARG A 80 7.86 -1.28 -1.91
C ARG A 80 6.70 -2.09 -1.33
N ILE A 81 6.33 -3.18 -1.98
CA ILE A 81 5.17 -3.99 -1.59
C ILE A 81 5.68 -5.36 -1.16
N VAL A 82 5.26 -5.81 0.01
CA VAL A 82 5.74 -7.06 0.61
C VAL A 82 4.56 -7.93 1.01
N CYS A 83 4.57 -9.17 0.55
CA CYS A 83 3.57 -10.18 0.92
C CYS A 83 4.28 -11.53 0.99
N VAL A 84 4.85 -11.84 2.15
CA VAL A 84 5.78 -12.96 2.38
C VAL A 84 5.20 -13.94 3.37
N GLY A 85 5.33 -15.22 3.10
CA GLY A 85 4.92 -16.27 4.02
C GLY A 85 4.72 -17.62 3.34
N LEU A 86 4.08 -18.54 4.06
CA LEU A 86 3.76 -19.86 3.57
C LEU A 86 2.43 -19.88 2.84
N ALA A 87 2.40 -20.46 1.67
CA ALA A 87 1.16 -20.69 0.94
C ALA A 87 0.52 -22.02 1.35
N LYS A 88 -0.67 -22.30 0.83
CA LYS A 88 -1.40 -23.54 1.14
C LYS A 88 -0.66 -24.81 0.74
N ASN A 89 0.25 -24.71 -0.23
CA ASN A 89 1.08 -25.85 -0.66
C ASN A 89 2.29 -26.06 0.25
N ASN A 90 2.38 -25.39 1.39
CA ASN A 90 3.48 -25.41 2.34
C ASN A 90 4.81 -24.86 1.82
N ARG A 91 4.78 -24.16 0.70
CA ARG A 91 5.96 -23.48 0.18
C ARG A 91 6.02 -22.05 0.70
N GLY A 92 7.24 -21.62 1.04
CA GLY A 92 7.47 -20.23 1.39
C GLY A 92 7.64 -19.38 0.14
N TYR A 93 7.02 -18.20 0.15
CA TYR A 93 7.14 -17.24 -0.96
C TYR A 93 7.62 -15.91 -0.43
N GLU A 94 8.64 -15.36 -1.07
CA GLU A 94 9.06 -13.99 -0.87
C GLU A 94 8.53 -13.16 -2.02
N GLN A 95 7.36 -12.60 -1.83
CA GLN A 95 6.69 -11.80 -2.84
C GLN A 95 6.92 -10.34 -2.53
N VAL A 96 7.87 -9.75 -3.22
CA VAL A 96 8.31 -8.39 -2.99
C VAL A 96 8.41 -7.65 -4.32
N VAL A 97 7.81 -6.47 -4.37
CA VAL A 97 8.09 -5.48 -5.42
C VAL A 97 8.95 -4.42 -4.75
N ASP A 98 10.23 -4.35 -5.13
CA ASP A 98 11.18 -3.47 -4.44
C ASP A 98 10.93 -1.99 -4.71
N SER A 99 10.57 -1.65 -5.93
CA SER A 99 10.38 -0.26 -6.29
C SER A 99 9.38 -0.17 -7.43
N GLN A 100 8.27 0.44 -7.16
CA GLN A 100 7.18 0.60 -8.10
C GLN A 100 6.68 2.04 -8.03
N SER A 101 6.65 2.72 -9.17
CA SER A 101 6.03 4.04 -9.24
C SER A 101 4.53 3.89 -9.11
N VAL A 102 3.94 4.64 -8.19
CA VAL A 102 2.49 4.60 -7.94
C VAL A 102 1.94 6.01 -8.17
N PRO A 103 1.24 6.25 -9.27
CA PRO A 103 0.64 7.56 -9.51
C PRO A 103 -0.35 7.92 -8.41
N TRP A 104 -0.40 9.20 -8.08
CA TRP A 104 -1.42 9.68 -7.15
C TRP A 104 -2.81 9.40 -7.72
N GLY A 105 -3.67 8.81 -6.93
CA GLY A 105 -5.03 8.50 -7.32
C GLY A 105 -5.53 7.20 -6.72
N THR A 106 -6.80 6.90 -6.96
CA THR A 106 -7.47 5.74 -6.37
C THR A 106 -7.33 4.46 -7.18
N ILE A 107 -6.84 4.53 -8.42
CA ILE A 107 -6.69 3.35 -9.27
C ILE A 107 -5.55 2.47 -8.78
N GLY A 108 -4.40 3.09 -8.52
CA GLY A 108 -3.24 2.37 -7.99
C GLY A 108 -2.55 1.46 -8.98
N VAL A 109 -1.74 0.57 -8.44
CA VAL A 109 -1.01 -0.43 -9.21
C VAL A 109 -1.30 -1.81 -8.63
N SER A 110 -1.41 -2.79 -9.53
CA SER A 110 -1.66 -4.16 -9.14
C SER A 110 -0.35 -4.90 -8.87
N THR A 111 -0.39 -5.81 -7.92
CA THR A 111 0.72 -6.73 -7.69
C THR A 111 0.82 -7.73 -8.85
N PRO A 112 1.97 -8.39 -8.99
CA PRO A 112 2.12 -9.38 -10.07
C PRO A 112 1.06 -10.49 -10.02
N SER A 113 0.58 -10.90 -11.18
CA SER A 113 -0.48 -11.89 -11.28
C SER A 113 -0.09 -13.26 -10.73
N TRP A 114 1.21 -13.55 -10.66
CA TRP A 114 1.70 -14.83 -10.16
C TRP A 114 1.78 -14.90 -8.64
N TRP A 115 1.55 -13.80 -7.93
CA TRP A 115 1.55 -13.80 -6.48
C TRP A 115 0.43 -14.69 -5.96
N THR A 116 0.69 -15.38 -4.86
CA THR A 116 -0.24 -16.29 -4.24
C THR A 116 -0.54 -15.86 -2.80
N PRO A 117 -1.74 -16.17 -2.29
CA PRO A 117 -2.04 -15.92 -0.88
C PRO A 117 -1.09 -16.68 0.03
N VAL A 118 -0.63 -16.01 1.07
CA VAL A 118 0.33 -16.57 2.02
C VAL A 118 -0.17 -16.41 3.45
N MET A 119 0.26 -17.35 4.29
CA MET A 119 -0.03 -17.31 5.71
C MET A 119 0.75 -16.18 6.36
N CYS A 120 0.05 -15.39 7.11
CA CYS A 120 0.59 -14.21 7.74
C CYS A 120 1.41 -14.57 8.98
N GLY A 121 2.52 -13.88 9.16
CA GLY A 121 3.23 -13.96 10.42
C GLY A 121 4.66 -14.47 10.39
N SER A 122 5.05 -15.10 9.31
CA SER A 122 6.44 -15.60 9.23
C SER A 122 7.46 -14.51 8.96
N TYR A 123 7.02 -13.37 8.43
CA TYR A 123 7.91 -12.25 8.12
C TYR A 123 7.87 -11.16 9.18
N SER A 124 6.72 -10.92 9.76
CA SER A 124 6.53 -9.87 10.76
C SER A 124 5.46 -10.27 11.77
N ASP A 125 5.73 -10.00 13.04
CA ASP A 125 4.75 -10.26 14.09
C ASP A 125 3.57 -9.28 14.04
N GLN A 126 3.73 -8.15 13.36
CA GLN A 126 2.73 -7.09 13.35
C GLN A 126 1.86 -7.08 12.10
N TYR A 127 2.43 -7.44 10.94
CA TYR A 127 1.76 -7.22 9.67
C TYR A 127 1.61 -8.49 8.86
N ARG A 128 0.47 -8.60 8.19
CA ARG A 128 0.17 -9.68 7.24
C ARG A 128 0.80 -9.42 5.88
N GLY A 129 1.08 -8.18 5.58
CA GLY A 129 1.71 -7.67 4.39
C GLY A 129 1.78 -6.17 4.53
N LEU A 130 2.55 -5.51 3.70
CA LEU A 130 2.71 -4.07 3.84
C LEU A 130 3.08 -3.41 2.52
N VAL A 131 2.91 -2.10 2.49
CA VAL A 131 3.47 -1.22 1.47
C VAL A 131 4.23 -0.11 2.16
N GLN A 132 5.42 0.18 1.65
CA GLN A 132 6.25 1.29 2.12
C GLN A 132 6.32 2.32 1.00
N TYR A 133 5.86 3.53 1.26
CA TYR A 133 5.89 4.61 0.31
C TYR A 133 7.00 5.60 0.62
N SER A 134 7.57 6.16 -0.42
CA SER A 134 8.45 7.32 -0.33
C SER A 134 8.14 8.29 -1.45
N PHE A 135 8.18 9.58 -1.14
CA PHE A 135 7.96 10.65 -2.10
C PHE A 135 8.59 11.93 -1.58
N ASN A 136 8.81 12.86 -2.49
CA ASN A 136 9.40 14.15 -2.16
C ASN A 136 8.36 15.25 -2.26
N LEU A 137 8.43 16.18 -1.31
CA LEU A 137 7.65 17.41 -1.33
C LEU A 137 8.60 18.56 -1.62
N ILE A 138 8.27 19.37 -2.61
CA ILE A 138 9.09 20.51 -3.03
C ILE A 138 8.47 21.76 -2.45
N TYR A 139 9.20 22.37 -1.52
CA TYR A 139 8.83 23.62 -0.92
C TYR A 139 9.65 24.76 -1.50
N SER A 140 9.22 25.99 -1.27
CA SER A 140 9.95 27.17 -1.74
C SER A 140 11.36 27.29 -1.15
N ASP A 141 11.60 26.66 -0.01
CA ASP A 141 12.89 26.69 0.69
C ASP A 141 13.68 25.37 0.63
N GLY A 142 13.21 24.41 -0.17
CA GLY A 142 13.93 23.15 -0.34
C GLY A 142 13.01 21.95 -0.52
N THR A 143 13.60 20.77 -0.54
CA THR A 143 12.91 19.51 -0.75
C THR A 143 12.89 18.73 0.55
N VAL A 144 11.72 18.16 0.88
CA VAL A 144 11.54 17.29 2.05
C VAL A 144 11.21 15.90 1.57
N SER A 145 11.97 14.91 2.05
CA SER A 145 11.70 13.50 1.75
C SER A 145 10.72 12.95 2.79
N CYS A 146 9.67 12.31 2.30
CA CYS A 146 8.64 11.70 3.12
C CYS A 146 8.63 10.20 2.90
N ALA A 147 8.42 9.45 3.96
CA ALA A 147 8.28 8.00 3.89
C ALA A 147 7.36 7.51 5.00
N PHE A 148 6.55 6.52 4.68
CA PHE A 148 5.73 5.87 5.69
C PHE A 148 5.40 4.44 5.28
N THR A 149 5.03 3.63 6.25
CA THR A 149 4.66 2.23 6.05
C THR A 149 3.20 2.04 6.41
N HIS A 150 2.47 1.39 5.51
CA HIS A 150 1.10 0.97 5.75
C HIS A 150 1.08 -0.56 5.76
N GLY A 151 0.83 -1.14 6.93
CA GLY A 151 0.77 -2.59 7.09
C GLY A 151 -0.65 -3.06 7.33
N LEU A 152 -0.94 -4.27 6.83
CA LEU A 152 -2.18 -4.96 7.18
C LEU A 152 -2.00 -5.56 8.57
N ALA A 153 -2.71 -5.05 9.55
CA ALA A 153 -2.62 -5.53 10.92
C ALA A 153 -3.12 -6.97 11.05
N LYS A 154 -2.45 -7.71 11.88
CA LYS A 154 -2.88 -9.07 12.21
C LYS A 154 -4.10 -9.09 13.10
#